data_621b5ae2e2bd016c5b8a9475c0e935e0
#
_entry.id   621b5ae2e2bd016c5b8a9475c0e935e0
#
_cell.length_a   1.000
_cell.length_b   1.000
_cell.length_c   1.000
_cell.angle_alpha   90.00
_cell.angle_beta   90.00
_cell.angle_gamma   90.00
#
_symmetry.space_group_name_H-M   'P 1'
#
loop_
_entity.id
_entity.type
_entity.pdbx_description
1 polymer ?
#
loop_
_entity_poly.entity_id
_entity_poly.type
_entity_poly.pdbx_seq_one_letter_code
_entity_poly.pdbx_strand_id
1 'polypeptide(L)'
;MVLGGSTDNEHSHLAWRVAHPDLKDVKTPLVFITPAFAAQLGILHPEAGAAIRVTFIVDPNGIIRWVNANDLSVGRNVDEVIRALDALQSDELCPCNWRPGQETLGAA
;
A
#
# COMPACT_ATOMS: atom_id res chain seq x y z
N MET A 1 3.39 1.40 10.78
CA MET A 1 4.34 0.44 10.19
C MET A 1 3.98 0.21 8.73
N VAL A 2 4.98 0.12 7.87
CA VAL A 2 4.80 -0.18 6.44
C VAL A 2 5.29 -1.60 6.17
N LEU A 3 4.50 -2.38 5.44
CA LEU A 3 4.87 -3.71 4.95
C LEU A 3 4.76 -3.74 3.43
N GLY A 4 5.79 -4.25 2.77
CA GLY A 4 5.73 -4.55 1.35
C GLY A 4 5.47 -6.03 1.13
N GLY A 5 4.66 -6.36 0.16
CA GLY A 5 4.35 -7.74 -0.19
C GLY A 5 4.40 -7.98 -1.68
N SER A 6 4.82 -9.17 -2.08
CA SER A 6 4.78 -9.60 -3.47
C SER A 6 4.68 -11.13 -3.54
N THR A 7 4.43 -11.64 -4.73
CA THR A 7 4.43 -13.08 -4.99
C THR A 7 5.84 -13.65 -5.18
N ASP A 8 6.88 -12.82 -5.11
CA ASP A 8 8.27 -13.26 -5.07
C ASP A 8 8.63 -13.78 -3.67
N ASN A 9 9.58 -14.71 -3.61
CA ASN A 9 10.01 -15.30 -2.34
C ASN A 9 11.03 -14.43 -1.61
N GLU A 10 11.36 -14.83 -0.38
CA GLU A 10 12.31 -14.11 0.47
C GLU A 10 13.71 -14.02 -0.13
N HIS A 11 14.13 -14.99 -0.91
CA HIS A 11 15.44 -14.98 -1.57
C HIS A 11 15.50 -13.93 -2.67
N SER A 12 14.46 -13.82 -3.47
CA SER A 12 14.32 -12.79 -4.50
C SER A 12 14.24 -11.40 -3.89
N HIS A 13 13.51 -11.24 -2.79
CA HIS A 13 13.42 -9.97 -2.05
C HIS A 13 14.76 -9.53 -1.52
N LEU A 14 15.53 -10.45 -0.95
CA LEU A 14 16.88 -10.16 -0.45
C LEU A 14 17.83 -9.77 -1.58
N ALA A 15 17.82 -10.52 -2.67
CA ALA A 15 18.66 -10.24 -3.83
C ALA A 15 18.37 -8.86 -4.43
N TRP A 16 17.10 -8.52 -4.55
CA TRP A 16 16.67 -7.21 -5.05
C TRP A 16 17.13 -6.07 -4.13
N ARG A 17 16.95 -6.25 -2.83
CA ARG A 17 17.37 -5.26 -1.82
C ARG A 17 18.87 -5.01 -1.84
N VAL A 18 19.65 -6.07 -1.98
CA VAL A 18 21.12 -5.99 -2.04
C VAL A 18 21.60 -5.36 -3.35
N ALA A 19 20.98 -5.73 -4.47
CA ALA A 19 21.41 -5.31 -5.80
C ALA A 19 21.03 -3.86 -6.15
N HIS A 20 19.92 -3.35 -5.58
CA HIS A 20 19.41 -2.02 -5.94
C HIS A 20 19.90 -0.95 -4.97
N PRO A 21 20.61 0.10 -5.45
CA PRO A 21 21.20 1.11 -4.56
C PRO A 21 20.18 1.82 -3.66
N ASP A 22 18.98 2.07 -4.18
CA ASP A 22 17.93 2.78 -3.45
C ASP A 22 17.26 1.93 -2.37
N LEU A 23 17.45 0.61 -2.40
CA LEU A 23 16.84 -0.33 -1.46
C LEU A 23 17.78 -0.83 -0.38
N LYS A 24 19.07 -0.58 -0.54
CA LYS A 24 20.12 -1.09 0.33
C LYS A 24 19.88 -0.80 1.82
N ASP A 25 19.42 0.40 2.13
CA ASP A 25 19.21 0.85 3.50
C ASP A 25 17.73 0.89 3.92
N VAL A 26 16.84 0.38 3.07
CA VAL A 26 15.40 0.34 3.38
C VAL A 26 15.13 -0.75 4.40
N LYS A 27 14.47 -0.38 5.49
CA LYS A 27 14.14 -1.28 6.61
C LYS A 27 12.72 -1.85 6.55
N THR A 28 11.92 -1.43 5.56
CA THR A 28 10.56 -1.96 5.37
C THR A 28 10.60 -3.47 5.16
N PRO A 29 9.90 -4.26 5.98
CA PRO A 29 9.81 -5.70 5.74
C PRO A 29 9.16 -5.99 4.39
N LEU A 30 9.75 -6.93 3.64
CA LEU A 30 9.19 -7.46 2.41
C LEU A 30 8.75 -8.89 2.68
N VAL A 31 7.47 -9.17 2.46
CA VAL A 31 6.88 -10.47 2.76
C VAL A 31 6.46 -11.19 1.48
N PHE A 32 6.58 -12.51 1.51
CA PHE A 32 6.02 -13.35 0.47
C PHE A 32 4.51 -13.46 0.64
N ILE A 33 3.78 -13.18 -0.42
CA ILE A 33 2.33 -13.36 -0.49
C ILE A 33 2.05 -14.50 -1.46
N THR A 34 1.42 -15.56 -0.98
CA THR A 34 1.07 -16.68 -1.86
C THR A 34 0.04 -16.22 -2.91
N PRO A 35 0.06 -16.80 -4.13
CA PRO A 35 -0.99 -16.52 -5.11
C PRO A 35 -2.40 -16.78 -4.58
N ALA A 36 -2.57 -17.80 -3.74
CA ALA A 36 -3.85 -18.10 -3.12
C ALA A 36 -4.32 -16.97 -2.19
N PHE A 37 -3.42 -16.42 -1.39
CA PHE A 37 -3.74 -15.28 -0.52
C PHE A 37 -4.03 -14.02 -1.34
N ALA A 38 -3.26 -13.76 -2.39
CA ALA A 38 -3.51 -12.65 -3.31
C ALA A 38 -4.90 -12.77 -3.97
N ALA A 39 -5.28 -13.96 -4.38
CA ALA A 39 -6.62 -14.23 -4.93
C ALA A 39 -7.71 -13.99 -3.89
N GLN A 40 -7.48 -14.40 -2.65
CA GLN A 40 -8.41 -14.20 -1.53
C GLN A 40 -8.62 -12.70 -1.23
N LEU A 41 -7.56 -11.88 -1.37
CA LEU A 41 -7.66 -10.44 -1.26
C LEU A 41 -8.25 -9.75 -2.49
N GLY A 42 -8.45 -10.48 -3.58
CA GLY A 42 -8.95 -9.93 -4.84
C GLY A 42 -7.91 -9.13 -5.63
N ILE A 43 -6.63 -9.35 -5.39
CA ILE A 43 -5.55 -8.58 -5.98
C ILE A 43 -4.64 -9.37 -6.93
N LEU A 44 -4.96 -10.63 -7.18
CA LEU A 44 -4.20 -11.47 -8.09
C LEU A 44 -4.58 -11.17 -9.53
N HIS A 45 -3.58 -10.81 -10.36
CA HIS A 45 -3.81 -10.64 -11.79
C HIS A 45 -4.03 -12.02 -12.43
N PRO A 46 -5.17 -12.25 -13.12
CA PRO A 46 -5.55 -13.60 -13.56
C PRO A 46 -4.59 -14.22 -14.58
N GLU A 47 -3.95 -13.41 -15.41
CA GLU A 47 -3.04 -13.88 -16.44
C GLU A 47 -1.58 -13.91 -15.98
N ALA A 48 -1.16 -12.87 -15.26
CA ALA A 48 0.24 -12.74 -14.81
C ALA A 48 0.56 -13.62 -13.62
N GLY A 49 -0.44 -14.05 -12.83
CA GLY A 49 -0.22 -14.82 -11.61
C GLY A 49 0.50 -14.05 -10.50
N ALA A 50 0.58 -12.73 -10.62
CA ALA A 50 1.24 -11.83 -9.68
C ALA A 50 0.23 -10.84 -9.10
N ALA A 51 0.55 -10.27 -7.94
CA ALA A 51 -0.29 -9.24 -7.34
C ALA A 51 -0.26 -7.96 -8.18
N ILE A 52 -1.43 -7.34 -8.37
CA ILE A 52 -1.51 -6.00 -8.95
C ILE A 52 -0.98 -4.96 -7.92
N ARG A 53 -0.88 -3.71 -8.34
CA ARG A 53 -0.36 -2.61 -7.52
C ARG A 53 -1.43 -2.13 -6.52
N VAL A 54 -1.51 -2.76 -5.35
CA VAL A 54 -2.51 -2.43 -4.33
C VAL A 54 -1.83 -1.89 -3.08
N THR A 55 -2.47 -0.89 -2.49
CA THR A 55 -2.07 -0.34 -1.19
C THR A 55 -3.27 -0.34 -0.27
N PHE A 56 -3.10 -0.83 0.94
CA PHE A 56 -4.11 -0.81 1.99
C PHE A 56 -3.63 0.08 3.13
N ILE A 57 -4.54 0.85 3.71
CA ILE A 57 -4.32 1.49 5.01
C ILE A 57 -5.20 0.78 6.02
N VAL A 58 -4.58 0.24 7.05
CA VAL A 58 -5.24 -0.54 8.10
C VAL A 58 -5.10 0.21 9.42
N ASP A 59 -6.19 0.36 10.16
CA ASP A 59 -6.17 1.03 11.45
C ASP A 59 -5.64 0.13 12.58
N PRO A 60 -5.42 0.66 13.79
CA PRO A 60 -4.95 -0.15 14.92
C PRO A 60 -5.88 -1.29 15.34
N ASN A 61 -7.14 -1.24 14.96
CA ASN A 61 -8.12 -2.29 15.23
C ASN A 61 -8.14 -3.39 14.15
N GLY A 62 -7.26 -3.29 13.14
CA GLY A 62 -7.21 -4.26 12.05
C GLY A 62 -8.24 -4.03 10.96
N ILE A 63 -8.88 -2.87 10.92
CA ILE A 63 -9.89 -2.52 9.93
C ILE A 63 -9.24 -1.83 8.73
N ILE A 64 -9.55 -2.31 7.53
CA ILE A 64 -9.11 -1.65 6.29
C ILE A 64 -9.94 -0.39 6.12
N ARG A 65 -9.27 0.76 6.11
CA ARG A 65 -9.90 2.08 6.03
C ARG A 65 -9.77 2.72 4.64
N TRP A 66 -8.83 2.25 3.85
CA TRP A 66 -8.58 2.80 2.52
C TRP A 66 -7.89 1.75 1.66
N VAL A 67 -8.27 1.70 0.39
CA VAL A 67 -7.67 0.81 -0.60
C VAL A 67 -7.45 1.57 -1.88
N ASN A 68 -6.27 1.42 -2.47
CA ASN A 68 -5.98 1.91 -3.81
C ASN A 68 -5.42 0.76 -4.65
N ALA A 69 -5.97 0.55 -5.81
CA ALA A 69 -5.55 -0.51 -6.73
C ALA A 69 -5.24 0.08 -8.10
N ASN A 70 -4.05 -0.19 -8.59
CA ASN A 70 -3.63 0.18 -9.93
C ASN A 70 -3.30 -1.08 -10.73
N ASP A 71 -3.53 -1.03 -12.03
CA ASP A 71 -3.06 -2.08 -12.93
C ASP A 71 -1.54 -2.20 -12.90
N LEU A 72 -1.01 -3.32 -13.37
CA LEU A 72 0.43 -3.63 -13.34
C LEU A 72 1.29 -2.55 -14.01
N SER A 73 0.73 -1.87 -15.01
CA SER A 73 1.45 -0.83 -15.77
C SER A 73 1.47 0.54 -15.06
N VAL A 74 0.73 0.70 -13.96
CA VAL A 74 0.56 2.00 -13.30
C VAL A 74 1.18 1.97 -11.91
N GLY A 75 2.21 2.76 -11.70
CA GLY A 75 2.85 2.93 -10.40
C GLY A 75 1.95 3.64 -9.38
N ARG A 76 2.28 3.49 -8.11
CA ARG A 76 1.56 4.15 -7.02
C ARG A 76 1.82 5.65 -7.01
N ASN A 77 0.81 6.41 -6.60
CA ASN A 77 0.98 7.80 -6.21
C ASN A 77 1.16 7.85 -4.69
N VAL A 78 2.40 7.94 -4.24
CA VAL A 78 2.74 7.92 -2.81
C VAL A 78 2.18 9.14 -2.09
N ASP A 79 2.12 10.29 -2.75
CA ASP A 79 1.54 11.51 -2.17
C ASP A 79 0.06 11.32 -1.83
N GLU A 80 -0.67 10.58 -2.66
CA GLU A 80 -2.07 10.25 -2.38
C GLU A 80 -2.22 9.28 -1.22
N VAL A 81 -1.32 8.31 -1.08
CA VAL A 81 -1.30 7.42 0.08
C VAL A 81 -1.11 8.21 1.37
N ILE A 82 -0.17 9.14 1.38
CA ILE A 82 0.11 10.00 2.53
C ILE A 82 -1.06 10.93 2.82
N ARG A 83 -1.64 11.53 1.78
CA ARG A 83 -2.84 12.38 1.92
C ARG A 83 -3.99 11.60 2.58
N ALA A 84 -4.27 10.40 2.10
CA ALA A 84 -5.31 9.55 2.66
C ALA A 84 -5.03 9.16 4.11
N LEU A 85 -3.77 8.84 4.43
CA LEU A 85 -3.36 8.53 5.80
C LEU A 85 -3.58 9.73 6.72
N ASP A 86 -3.16 10.92 6.31
CA ASP A 86 -3.33 12.15 7.09
C ASP A 86 -4.82 12.47 7.29
N ALA A 87 -5.65 12.29 6.27
CA ALA A 87 -7.08 12.47 6.36
C ALA A 87 -7.72 11.50 7.38
N LEU A 88 -7.34 10.24 7.33
CA LEU A 88 -7.82 9.22 8.28
C LEU A 88 -7.40 9.53 9.71
N GLN A 89 -6.16 9.99 9.91
CA GLN A 89 -5.63 10.33 11.22
C GLN A 89 -6.22 11.62 11.80
N SER A 90 -6.78 12.49 10.97
CA SER A 90 -7.46 13.70 11.45
C SER A 90 -8.74 13.38 12.23
N ASP A 91 -9.33 12.24 11.97
CA ASP A 91 -10.62 11.81 12.52
C ASP A 91 -11.77 12.80 12.26
N GLU A 92 -11.67 13.50 11.13
CA GLU A 92 -12.63 14.51 10.70
C GLU A 92 -13.14 14.21 9.29
N LEU A 93 -14.25 14.87 8.91
CA LEU A 93 -14.78 14.77 7.56
C LEU A 93 -13.94 15.68 6.65
N CYS A 94 -13.16 15.06 5.78
CA CYS A 94 -12.32 15.77 4.83
C CYS A 94 -13.05 15.88 3.48
N PRO A 95 -13.18 17.10 2.93
CA PRO A 95 -13.84 17.27 1.63
C PRO A 95 -13.00 16.72 0.48
N CYS A 96 -13.61 16.67 -0.70
CA CYS A 96 -12.90 16.30 -1.91
C CYS A 96 -11.66 17.18 -2.10
N ASN A 97 -10.56 16.56 -2.55
CA ASN A 97 -9.30 17.25 -2.79
C ASN A 97 -8.65 17.88 -1.55
N TRP A 98 -9.12 17.51 -0.37
CA TRP A 98 -8.54 18.00 0.87
C TRP A 98 -7.06 17.63 0.98
N ARG A 99 -6.27 18.56 1.54
CA ARG A 99 -4.85 18.36 1.86
C ARG A 99 -4.60 18.77 3.31
N PRO A 100 -3.59 18.20 3.97
CA PRO A 100 -3.20 18.61 5.32
C PRO A 100 -2.99 20.12 5.39
N GLY A 101 -3.53 20.75 6.45
CA GLY A 101 -3.50 22.20 6.66
C GLY A 101 -4.72 22.94 6.13
N GLN A 102 -5.56 22.29 5.33
CA GLN A 102 -6.84 22.87 4.89
C GLN A 102 -7.95 22.56 5.90
N GLU A 103 -9.01 23.35 5.85
CA GLU A 103 -10.17 23.16 6.72
C GLU A 103 -10.90 21.86 6.38
N THR A 104 -11.43 21.21 7.40
CA THR A 104 -12.29 20.04 7.29
C THR A 104 -13.76 20.46 7.39
N LEU A 105 -14.66 19.48 7.21
CA LEU A 105 -16.11 19.69 7.38
C LEU A 105 -16.58 19.45 8.82
N GLY A 106 -15.66 19.21 9.76
CA GLY A 106 -15.96 18.95 11.15
C GLY A 106 -15.76 17.50 11.54
N ALA A 107 -16.25 17.13 12.73
CA ALA A 107 -16.08 15.78 13.25
C ALA A 107 -16.73 14.71 12.36
N ALA A 108 -16.05 13.63 12.19
CA ALA A 108 -16.54 12.47 11.45
C ALA A 108 -17.62 11.72 12.24
#